data_97242cea263576ccc97b55afe5e656de
#
_entry.id   97242cea263576ccc97b55afe5e656de
#
_cell.length_a   1.000
_cell.length_b   1.000
_cell.length_c   1.000
_cell.angle_alpha   90.00
_cell.angle_beta   90.00
_cell.angle_gamma   90.00
#
_symmetry.space_group_name_H-M   'P 1'
#
loop_
_entity.id
_entity.type
_entity.pdbx_description
1 polymer ?
#
loop_
_entity_poly.entity_id
_entity_poly.type
_entity_poly.pdbx_seq_one_letter_code
_entity_poly.pdbx_strand_id
1 'polypeptide(L)'
;MKKDKYNLSKEELRKYNRKKAQQQAYALLIGVILVVILVLGAAGFGIYKLFHRQPAEEPVVVENTEAVIETPELTVEEIEQEPEPVEEEIETVSEDTVEEESQELTEEQKLAALDAVIDTYIANMTLEQKVAGLFFVTPGQITNENNMTAAGSKMNEVLNNYPVGGILLDENNMESEAQLKDLIFNLKAFSSNNIFIGIQENGGSDSPFVTSGITEAVISEPKEIGETNDNSGAYTSGIAIGTLLNRYGFNTVFGPIADIAYSENGYTSGDSFGSDPEEVRGMVRNAVHGELDQGLHVCVQYFPGYGDITSSPSGTRPVSSRTAEEIEKNEYPIYKDAINGGAEFIMVSQIAYKPITVDVPACLSSEVVTDMLRNDLEYDGIIMTDYMNTNSLIQHYKHADAAVMAIEAGCDMLVSPGNFQKAYNGILDAVNSGKITEERIDESIRRIYRVKYKNAVNYDEIQQ
;
A
#
# COMPACT_ATOMS: atom_id res chain seq x y z
N MET A 1 -25.54 48.21 4.26
CA MET A 1 -25.53 47.83 2.85
C MET A 1 -24.51 46.70 2.68
N LYS A 2 -24.92 45.46 2.54
CA LYS A 2 -24.06 44.31 2.19
C LYS A 2 -23.78 44.42 0.69
N LYS A 3 -22.52 44.73 0.31
CA LYS A 3 -22.11 44.65 -1.09
C LYS A 3 -22.24 43.19 -1.55
N ASP A 4 -22.94 42.95 -2.63
CA ASP A 4 -23.09 41.60 -3.20
C ASP A 4 -21.75 41.07 -3.65
N LYS A 5 -21.46 39.84 -3.24
CA LYS A 5 -20.20 39.07 -3.44
C LYS A 5 -19.78 38.96 -4.91
N TYR A 6 -20.70 39.18 -5.85
CA TYR A 6 -20.54 39.03 -7.29
C TYR A 6 -19.96 40.22 -8.04
N ASN A 7 -19.76 41.37 -7.36
CA ASN A 7 -19.26 42.62 -7.96
C ASN A 7 -17.93 43.11 -7.40
N LEU A 8 -17.13 42.22 -6.79
CA LEU A 8 -15.83 42.58 -6.25
C LEU A 8 -14.74 42.32 -7.29
N SER A 9 -13.77 43.22 -7.40
CA SER A 9 -12.57 42.99 -8.20
C SER A 9 -11.75 41.83 -7.61
N LYS A 10 -10.90 41.20 -8.43
CA LYS A 10 -10.06 40.05 -8.02
C LYS A 10 -9.20 40.35 -6.77
N GLU A 11 -8.80 41.62 -6.60
CA GLU A 11 -8.03 42.06 -5.44
C GLU A 11 -8.89 42.25 -4.18
N GLU A 12 -10.10 42.79 -4.34
CA GLU A 12 -11.06 42.93 -3.24
C GLU A 12 -11.55 41.56 -2.73
N LEU A 13 -11.72 40.63 -3.65
CA LEU A 13 -12.09 39.24 -3.31
C LEU A 13 -10.98 38.52 -2.52
N ARG A 14 -9.69 38.73 -2.89
CA ARG A 14 -8.54 38.20 -2.11
C ARG A 14 -8.47 38.82 -0.71
N LYS A 15 -8.69 40.15 -0.58
CA LYS A 15 -8.72 40.83 0.73
C LYS A 15 -9.89 40.35 1.59
N TYR A 16 -11.05 40.14 0.99
CA TYR A 16 -12.24 39.60 1.66
C TYR A 16 -12.00 38.18 2.18
N ASN A 17 -11.46 37.28 1.33
CA ASN A 17 -11.18 35.90 1.71
C ASN A 17 -10.10 35.79 2.80
N ARG A 18 -9.02 36.59 2.74
CA ARG A 18 -8.02 36.70 3.84
C ARG A 18 -8.64 37.12 5.16
N LYS A 19 -9.52 38.14 5.13
CA LYS A 19 -10.18 38.64 6.34
C LYS A 19 -11.15 37.60 6.93
N LYS A 20 -11.84 36.85 6.07
CA LYS A 20 -12.72 35.75 6.47
C LYS A 20 -11.92 34.58 7.07
N ALA A 21 -10.81 34.18 6.46
CA ALA A 21 -9.91 33.13 6.98
C ALA A 21 -9.34 33.52 8.36
N GLN A 22 -8.90 34.78 8.54
CA GLN A 22 -8.46 35.26 9.84
C GLN A 22 -9.56 35.20 10.90
N GLN A 23 -10.78 35.61 10.56
CA GLN A 23 -11.92 35.53 11.50
C GLN A 23 -12.24 34.08 11.89
N GLN A 24 -12.15 33.14 10.96
CA GLN A 24 -12.33 31.73 11.23
C GLN A 24 -11.22 31.15 12.12
N ALA A 25 -9.96 31.52 11.86
CA ALA A 25 -8.82 31.12 12.69
C ALA A 25 -8.95 31.67 14.15
N TYR A 26 -9.38 32.94 14.34
CA TYR A 26 -9.64 33.49 15.67
C TYR A 26 -10.80 32.75 16.38
N ALA A 27 -11.87 32.44 15.67
CA ALA A 27 -12.99 31.70 16.26
C ALA A 27 -12.57 30.28 16.71
N LEU A 28 -11.73 29.63 15.92
CA LEU A 28 -11.17 28.30 16.23
C LEU A 28 -10.24 28.35 17.45
N LEU A 29 -9.37 29.35 17.51
CA LEU A 29 -8.48 29.59 18.65
C LEU A 29 -9.25 29.84 19.96
N ILE A 30 -10.32 30.62 19.92
CA ILE A 30 -11.20 30.86 21.07
C ILE A 30 -11.87 29.55 21.48
N GLY A 31 -12.33 28.72 20.53
CA GLY A 31 -12.91 27.42 20.79
C GLY A 31 -11.94 26.49 21.52
N VAL A 32 -10.69 26.41 21.05
CA VAL A 32 -9.65 25.60 21.68
C VAL A 32 -9.36 26.09 23.11
N ILE A 33 -9.24 27.40 23.33
CA ILE A 33 -9.01 27.98 24.67
C ILE A 33 -10.15 27.61 25.62
N LEU A 34 -11.41 27.69 25.18
CA LEU A 34 -12.56 27.31 26.00
C LEU A 34 -12.56 25.82 26.37
N VAL A 35 -12.17 24.93 25.43
CA VAL A 35 -12.04 23.50 25.71
C VAL A 35 -10.93 23.24 26.72
N VAL A 36 -9.77 23.89 26.60
CA VAL A 36 -8.67 23.75 27.56
C VAL A 36 -9.09 24.22 28.97
N ILE A 37 -9.81 25.32 29.08
CA ILE A 37 -10.34 25.82 30.36
C ILE A 37 -11.34 24.83 30.98
N LEU A 38 -12.21 24.22 30.16
CA LEU A 38 -13.15 23.20 30.62
C LEU A 38 -12.44 21.94 31.13
N VAL A 39 -11.42 21.47 30.42
CA VAL A 39 -10.63 20.28 30.80
C VAL A 39 -9.85 20.55 32.10
N LEU A 40 -9.22 21.72 32.22
CA LEU A 40 -8.50 22.10 33.44
C LEU A 40 -9.45 22.30 34.63
N GLY A 41 -10.64 22.86 34.38
CA GLY A 41 -11.69 23.01 35.39
C GLY A 41 -12.21 21.64 35.91
N ALA A 42 -12.44 20.68 34.98
CA ALA A 42 -12.85 19.32 35.31
C ALA A 42 -11.76 18.56 36.09
N ALA A 43 -10.50 18.69 35.69
CA ALA A 43 -9.36 18.10 36.39
C ALA A 43 -9.20 18.72 37.80
N GLY A 44 -9.29 20.04 37.92
CA GLY A 44 -9.26 20.74 39.22
C GLY A 44 -10.40 20.32 40.16
N PHE A 45 -11.62 20.14 39.63
CA PHE A 45 -12.77 19.67 40.40
C PHE A 45 -12.60 18.19 40.81
N GLY A 46 -12.00 17.36 39.94
CA GLY A 46 -11.67 15.98 40.29
C GLY A 46 -10.66 15.88 41.43
N ILE A 47 -9.60 16.67 41.38
CA ILE A 47 -8.56 16.77 42.40
C ILE A 47 -9.16 17.32 43.70
N TYR A 48 -9.98 18.37 43.68
CA TYR A 48 -10.68 18.92 44.82
C TYR A 48 -11.57 17.84 45.54
N LYS A 49 -12.29 17.02 44.75
CA LYS A 49 -13.12 15.93 45.28
C LYS A 49 -12.30 14.80 45.90
N LEU A 50 -11.07 14.56 45.43
CA LEU A 50 -10.15 13.57 45.99
C LEU A 50 -9.61 14.00 47.38
N PHE A 51 -9.33 15.31 47.56
CA PHE A 51 -8.80 15.85 48.79
C PHE A 51 -9.86 16.13 49.89
N HIS A 52 -11.16 16.17 49.55
CA HIS A 52 -12.26 16.50 50.46
C HIS A 52 -13.23 15.31 50.65
N ARG A 53 -12.75 14.05 50.49
CA ARG A 53 -13.51 12.87 50.92
C ARG A 53 -13.43 12.74 52.44
N GLN A 54 -14.55 12.88 53.13
CA GLN A 54 -14.69 12.47 54.53
C GLN A 54 -14.52 10.96 54.66
N PRO A 55 -13.84 10.48 55.71
CA PRO A 55 -13.69 9.05 55.98
C PRO A 55 -15.06 8.42 56.28
N ALA A 56 -15.40 7.36 55.60
CA ALA A 56 -16.52 6.49 55.96
C ALA A 56 -16.10 5.58 57.11
N GLU A 57 -17.01 5.43 58.08
CA GLU A 57 -16.88 4.60 59.28
C GLU A 57 -16.59 3.13 58.93
N GLU A 58 -15.67 2.53 59.69
CA GLU A 58 -15.29 1.12 59.62
C GLU A 58 -16.38 0.19 60.16
N PRO A 59 -16.58 -1.01 59.62
CA PRO A 59 -17.15 -2.14 60.36
C PRO A 59 -16.06 -3.09 60.84
N VAL A 60 -16.26 -3.46 62.04
CA VAL A 60 -15.57 -4.31 63.02
C VAL A 60 -14.92 -5.57 62.47
N VAL A 61 -13.71 -5.80 62.98
CA VAL A 61 -12.78 -6.92 62.86
C VAL A 61 -13.34 -8.22 63.41
N VAL A 62 -13.04 -9.34 62.76
CA VAL A 62 -12.88 -10.65 63.39
C VAL A 62 -11.51 -11.20 63.03
N GLU A 63 -10.71 -11.39 64.11
CA GLU A 63 -9.39 -12.01 64.10
C GLU A 63 -9.41 -13.45 63.57
N ASN A 64 -8.36 -13.82 62.84
CA ASN A 64 -7.63 -15.08 63.08
C ASN A 64 -6.21 -15.07 62.53
N THR A 65 -5.34 -15.09 63.51
CA THR A 65 -3.96 -15.65 63.69
C THR A 65 -3.15 -16.19 62.50
N GLU A 66 -1.98 -15.55 62.40
CA GLU A 66 -0.58 -16.02 62.33
C GLU A 66 -0.19 -17.14 61.36
N ALA A 67 0.78 -16.81 60.47
CA ALA A 67 2.09 -17.47 60.48
C ALA A 67 3.12 -16.61 59.75
N VAL A 68 4.12 -16.14 60.51
CA VAL A 68 5.35 -15.51 60.07
C VAL A 68 6.27 -16.59 59.50
N ILE A 69 6.87 -16.37 58.35
CA ILE A 69 8.11 -17.07 57.92
C ILE A 69 9.12 -16.04 57.51
N GLU A 70 10.16 -15.94 58.35
CA GLU A 70 11.36 -15.13 58.19
C GLU A 70 12.24 -15.65 57.05
N THR A 71 12.82 -14.74 56.31
CA THR A 71 13.96 -14.96 55.41
C THR A 71 15.27 -14.98 56.22
N PRO A 72 16.20 -15.90 56.01
CA PRO A 72 17.58 -15.74 56.48
C PRO A 72 18.48 -15.25 55.33
N GLU A 73 19.18 -14.13 55.64
CA GLU A 73 20.44 -13.72 54.98
C GLU A 73 21.52 -14.80 55.24
N LEU A 74 22.29 -15.13 54.23
CA LEU A 74 23.52 -15.88 54.33
C LEU A 74 24.68 -15.03 53.83
N THR A 75 25.53 -14.70 54.75
CA THR A 75 26.87 -14.07 54.61
C THR A 75 27.88 -15.05 54.04
N VAL A 76 28.76 -14.52 53.22
CA VAL A 76 29.93 -15.18 52.62
C VAL A 76 31.04 -15.26 53.67
N GLU A 77 31.62 -16.43 53.87
CA GLU A 77 32.96 -16.61 54.42
C GLU A 77 33.78 -17.59 53.56
N GLU A 78 34.98 -17.13 53.20
CA GLU A 78 36.02 -17.84 52.50
C GLU A 78 36.49 -19.06 53.26
N ILE A 79 36.77 -20.17 52.57
CA ILE A 79 37.81 -21.12 52.95
C ILE A 79 38.49 -21.64 51.66
N GLU A 80 39.74 -21.24 51.47
CA GLU A 80 40.76 -21.91 50.63
C GLU A 80 41.12 -23.28 51.22
N GLN A 81 41.11 -24.32 50.38
CA GLN A 81 42.07 -25.43 50.45
C GLN A 81 42.02 -26.27 49.17
N GLU A 82 43.16 -26.28 48.47
CA GLU A 82 43.49 -27.31 47.45
C GLU A 82 43.67 -28.68 48.08
N PRO A 83 43.36 -29.77 47.38
CA PRO A 83 44.22 -30.92 47.32
C PRO A 83 44.57 -31.39 45.92
N GLU A 84 45.74 -31.92 45.76
CA GLU A 84 46.46 -32.45 44.62
C GLU A 84 45.75 -33.65 43.91
N PRO A 85 46.19 -34.01 42.68
CA PRO A 85 45.43 -34.82 41.74
C PRO A 85 45.53 -36.32 41.97
N VAL A 86 44.43 -37.02 41.82
CA VAL A 86 44.41 -38.47 41.64
C VAL A 86 44.03 -38.76 40.21
N GLU A 87 44.96 -39.34 39.45
CA GLU A 87 44.71 -39.93 38.12
C GLU A 87 43.81 -41.17 38.26
N GLU A 88 42.60 -41.08 37.75
CA GLU A 88 41.82 -42.25 37.38
C GLU A 88 41.52 -42.17 35.88
N GLU A 89 42.02 -43.17 35.15
CA GLU A 89 41.68 -43.44 33.77
C GLU A 89 40.15 -43.68 33.65
N ILE A 90 39.45 -42.74 33.01
CA ILE A 90 38.07 -42.97 32.55
C ILE A 90 38.12 -43.11 31.05
N GLU A 91 37.76 -44.28 30.56
CA GLU A 91 37.51 -44.57 29.16
C GLU A 91 36.49 -43.52 28.64
N THR A 92 36.92 -42.72 27.66
CA THR A 92 36.06 -41.82 26.92
C THR A 92 35.19 -42.64 25.97
N VAL A 93 33.93 -42.88 26.37
CA VAL A 93 32.88 -43.18 25.43
C VAL A 93 32.54 -41.85 24.74
N SER A 94 32.94 -41.73 23.49
CA SER A 94 32.52 -40.63 22.62
C SER A 94 31.00 -40.76 22.37
N GLU A 95 30.22 -40.02 23.10
CA GLU A 95 28.87 -39.64 22.64
C GLU A 95 29.07 -38.66 21.47
N ASP A 96 28.98 -39.18 20.24
CA ASP A 96 28.69 -38.40 19.07
C ASP A 96 27.32 -37.76 19.27
N THR A 97 27.23 -36.64 19.94
CA THR A 97 26.10 -35.72 19.78
C THR A 97 26.19 -35.16 18.37
N VAL A 98 25.47 -35.77 17.46
CA VAL A 98 25.13 -35.17 16.17
C VAL A 98 24.27 -33.92 16.56
N GLU A 99 24.89 -32.76 16.66
CA GLU A 99 24.16 -31.51 16.55
C GLU A 99 23.56 -31.50 15.14
N GLU A 100 22.26 -31.86 15.03
CA GLU A 100 21.48 -31.53 13.86
C GLU A 100 21.47 -30.00 13.76
N GLU A 101 22.42 -29.44 13.00
CA GLU A 101 22.30 -28.07 12.51
C GLU A 101 20.96 -28.01 11.75
N SER A 102 19.96 -27.33 12.30
CA SER A 102 18.75 -27.02 11.61
C SER A 102 19.14 -26.15 10.41
N GLN A 103 19.23 -26.76 9.23
CA GLN A 103 19.52 -26.02 8.00
C GLN A 103 18.35 -25.07 7.75
N GLU A 104 18.60 -23.75 7.79
CA GLU A 104 17.61 -22.78 7.34
C GLU A 104 17.12 -23.12 5.95
N LEU A 105 15.79 -23.07 5.76
CA LEU A 105 15.17 -23.30 4.44
C LEU A 105 15.70 -22.28 3.42
N THR A 106 16.04 -22.77 2.23
CA THR A 106 16.38 -21.89 1.11
C THR A 106 15.16 -21.08 0.68
N GLU A 107 15.34 -19.96 0.00
CA GLU A 107 14.22 -19.14 -0.52
C GLU A 107 13.34 -19.96 -1.49
N GLU A 108 13.90 -20.87 -2.26
CA GLU A 108 13.15 -21.81 -3.11
C GLU A 108 12.26 -22.75 -2.29
N GLN A 109 12.76 -23.28 -1.18
CA GLN A 109 11.99 -24.15 -0.28
C GLN A 109 10.89 -23.37 0.44
N LYS A 110 11.16 -22.12 0.87
CA LYS A 110 10.16 -21.23 1.47
C LYS A 110 9.04 -20.91 0.46
N LEU A 111 9.41 -20.58 -0.77
CA LEU A 111 8.45 -20.31 -1.84
C LEU A 111 7.60 -21.55 -2.15
N ALA A 112 8.20 -22.73 -2.25
CA ALA A 112 7.48 -23.98 -2.48
C ALA A 112 6.50 -24.31 -1.34
N ALA A 113 6.88 -24.07 -0.10
CA ALA A 113 5.99 -24.24 1.06
C ALA A 113 4.82 -23.26 1.04
N LEU A 114 5.06 -22.00 0.69
CA LEU A 114 4.03 -20.98 0.52
C LEU A 114 3.07 -21.36 -0.62
N ASP A 115 3.61 -21.80 -1.76
CA ASP A 115 2.80 -22.22 -2.91
C ASP A 115 1.90 -23.42 -2.58
N ALA A 116 2.37 -24.39 -1.80
CA ALA A 116 1.54 -25.52 -1.37
C ALA A 116 0.33 -25.07 -0.52
N VAL A 117 0.50 -24.08 0.34
CA VAL A 117 -0.59 -23.46 1.10
C VAL A 117 -1.54 -22.73 0.15
N ILE A 118 -1.00 -21.93 -0.76
CA ILE A 118 -1.79 -21.14 -1.72
C ILE A 118 -2.59 -22.08 -2.65
N ASP A 119 -2.01 -23.15 -3.13
CA ASP A 119 -2.70 -24.13 -3.96
C ASP A 119 -3.92 -24.73 -3.25
N THR A 120 -3.83 -24.93 -1.94
CA THR A 120 -4.98 -25.38 -1.13
C THR A 120 -6.08 -24.32 -1.08
N TYR A 121 -5.74 -23.02 -0.98
CA TYR A 121 -6.72 -21.93 -1.06
C TYR A 121 -7.36 -21.86 -2.44
N ILE A 122 -6.57 -21.88 -3.51
CA ILE A 122 -7.04 -21.81 -4.90
C ILE A 122 -8.00 -22.96 -5.22
N ALA A 123 -7.66 -24.19 -4.79
CA ALA A 123 -8.50 -25.36 -5.00
C ALA A 123 -9.90 -25.27 -4.33
N ASN A 124 -10.03 -24.45 -3.28
CA ASN A 124 -11.28 -24.24 -2.56
C ASN A 124 -12.06 -23.00 -3.03
N MET A 125 -11.50 -22.18 -3.94
CA MET A 125 -12.18 -21.02 -4.51
C MET A 125 -13.08 -21.40 -5.68
N THR A 126 -14.26 -20.75 -5.76
CA THR A 126 -15.06 -20.79 -6.99
C THR A 126 -14.44 -19.90 -8.07
N LEU A 127 -14.78 -20.12 -9.33
CA LEU A 127 -14.32 -19.27 -10.43
C LEU A 127 -14.72 -17.80 -10.19
N GLU A 128 -15.93 -17.57 -9.67
CA GLU A 128 -16.42 -16.24 -9.34
C GLU A 128 -15.55 -15.53 -8.30
N GLN A 129 -15.08 -16.25 -7.28
CA GLN A 129 -14.19 -15.71 -6.25
C GLN A 129 -12.79 -15.42 -6.83
N LYS A 130 -12.26 -16.33 -7.67
CA LYS A 130 -10.98 -16.12 -8.35
C LYS A 130 -11.03 -14.88 -9.24
N VAL A 131 -12.06 -14.76 -10.07
CA VAL A 131 -12.23 -13.61 -10.96
C VAL A 131 -12.42 -12.31 -10.18
N ALA A 132 -13.20 -12.30 -9.08
CA ALA A 132 -13.31 -11.12 -8.22
C ALA A 132 -11.95 -10.70 -7.64
N GLY A 133 -11.11 -11.65 -7.25
CA GLY A 133 -9.78 -11.42 -6.70
C GLY A 133 -8.81 -10.69 -7.64
N LEU A 134 -9.08 -10.67 -8.94
CA LEU A 134 -8.25 -9.95 -9.93
C LEU A 134 -8.49 -8.45 -9.95
N PHE A 135 -9.44 -7.92 -9.20
CA PHE A 135 -9.84 -6.51 -9.27
C PHE A 135 -9.30 -5.69 -8.10
N PHE A 136 -8.78 -4.51 -8.43
CA PHE A 136 -8.47 -3.43 -7.51
C PHE A 136 -9.44 -2.26 -7.82
N VAL A 137 -10.42 -2.03 -6.96
CA VAL A 137 -11.59 -1.17 -7.26
C VAL A 137 -11.77 -0.06 -6.24
N THR A 138 -12.43 1.03 -6.63
CA THR A 138 -12.89 2.02 -5.66
C THR A 138 -14.17 1.53 -4.96
N PRO A 139 -14.47 2.00 -3.74
CA PRO A 139 -15.73 1.67 -3.05
C PRO A 139 -16.96 1.95 -3.91
N GLY A 140 -16.95 3.07 -4.65
CA GLY A 140 -18.07 3.47 -5.50
C GLY A 140 -18.35 2.51 -6.65
N GLN A 141 -17.32 1.87 -7.20
CA GLN A 141 -17.47 0.95 -8.35
C GLN A 141 -18.22 -0.34 -8.00
N ILE A 142 -18.11 -0.79 -6.76
CA ILE A 142 -18.76 -2.03 -6.31
C ILE A 142 -20.07 -1.78 -5.54
N THR A 143 -20.24 -0.59 -4.94
CA THR A 143 -21.46 -0.27 -4.17
C THR A 143 -22.46 0.62 -4.93
N ASN A 144 -22.02 1.27 -6.03
CA ASN A 144 -22.72 2.36 -6.72
C ASN A 144 -23.00 3.57 -5.81
N GLU A 145 -22.15 3.80 -4.79
CA GLU A 145 -22.18 4.96 -3.91
C GLU A 145 -20.87 5.74 -4.07
N ASN A 146 -20.94 6.89 -4.73
CA ASN A 146 -19.78 7.76 -4.89
C ASN A 146 -19.36 8.39 -3.56
N ASN A 147 -18.07 8.69 -3.41
CA ASN A 147 -17.49 9.38 -2.25
C ASN A 147 -17.84 8.70 -0.91
N MET A 148 -17.71 7.38 -0.86
CA MET A 148 -17.98 6.62 0.35
C MET A 148 -16.94 6.93 1.43
N THR A 149 -17.38 7.45 2.56
CA THR A 149 -16.54 7.78 3.73
C THR A 149 -16.75 6.83 4.91
N ALA A 150 -17.67 5.85 4.79
CA ALA A 150 -17.92 4.84 5.82
C ALA A 150 -18.25 3.49 5.19
N ALA A 151 -17.61 2.42 5.66
CA ALA A 151 -17.96 1.05 5.29
C ALA A 151 -18.98 0.50 6.29
N GLY A 152 -20.21 0.27 5.82
CA GLY A 152 -21.31 -0.30 6.58
C GLY A 152 -21.77 -1.67 6.06
N SER A 153 -23.00 -2.08 6.42
CA SER A 153 -23.58 -3.37 6.04
C SER A 153 -23.61 -3.64 4.54
N LYS A 154 -23.83 -2.61 3.72
CA LYS A 154 -23.80 -2.73 2.26
C LYS A 154 -22.42 -3.11 1.75
N MET A 155 -21.36 -2.47 2.25
CA MET A 155 -19.98 -2.82 1.88
C MET A 155 -19.65 -4.25 2.32
N ASN A 156 -20.05 -4.64 3.54
CA ASN A 156 -19.88 -6.00 4.01
C ASN A 156 -20.57 -7.03 3.10
N GLU A 157 -21.82 -6.78 2.70
CA GLU A 157 -22.54 -7.64 1.76
C GLU A 157 -21.83 -7.74 0.41
N VAL A 158 -21.36 -6.61 -0.14
CA VAL A 158 -20.69 -6.56 -1.43
C VAL A 158 -19.35 -7.29 -1.39
N LEU A 159 -18.53 -7.10 -0.35
CA LEU A 159 -17.24 -7.80 -0.22
C LEU A 159 -17.38 -9.30 0.03
N ASN A 160 -18.49 -9.74 0.63
CA ASN A 160 -18.81 -11.17 0.73
C ASN A 160 -19.22 -11.77 -0.62
N ASN A 161 -19.94 -11.03 -1.44
CA ASN A 161 -20.37 -11.48 -2.77
C ASN A 161 -19.26 -11.38 -3.82
N TYR A 162 -18.40 -10.38 -3.69
CA TYR A 162 -17.27 -10.11 -4.59
C TYR A 162 -16.03 -9.87 -3.73
N PRO A 163 -15.28 -10.94 -3.37
CA PRO A 163 -14.05 -10.81 -2.59
C PRO A 163 -12.91 -10.26 -3.45
N VAL A 164 -13.00 -8.95 -3.77
CA VAL A 164 -12.02 -8.26 -4.62
C VAL A 164 -10.62 -8.29 -4.02
N GLY A 165 -9.61 -8.22 -4.88
CA GLY A 165 -8.20 -8.24 -4.50
C GLY A 165 -7.78 -7.03 -3.69
N GLY A 166 -8.30 -5.84 -4.05
CA GLY A 166 -7.97 -4.59 -3.38
C GLY A 166 -9.04 -3.51 -3.50
N ILE A 167 -9.00 -2.56 -2.56
CA ILE A 167 -9.80 -1.33 -2.55
C ILE A 167 -8.87 -0.13 -2.66
N LEU A 168 -9.11 0.70 -3.65
CA LEU A 168 -8.42 1.95 -3.91
C LEU A 168 -9.21 3.11 -3.30
N LEU A 169 -8.56 3.88 -2.44
CA LEU A 169 -9.11 5.09 -1.85
C LEU A 169 -8.44 6.33 -2.48
N ASP A 170 -9.17 7.44 -2.44
CA ASP A 170 -8.72 8.76 -2.87
C ASP A 170 -9.16 9.85 -1.89
N GLU A 171 -8.88 11.12 -2.20
CA GLU A 171 -9.27 12.27 -1.37
C GLU A 171 -10.77 12.36 -1.08
N ASN A 172 -11.62 11.80 -1.96
CA ASN A 172 -13.07 11.82 -1.79
C ASN A 172 -13.57 10.83 -0.72
N ASN A 173 -12.69 9.93 -0.25
CA ASN A 173 -12.98 9.01 0.85
C ASN A 173 -12.52 9.56 2.21
N MET A 174 -12.00 10.80 2.26
CA MET A 174 -11.31 11.37 3.42
C MET A 174 -12.04 12.60 3.96
N GLU A 175 -12.57 12.52 5.19
CA GLU A 175 -13.19 13.65 5.90
C GLU A 175 -12.43 14.04 7.17
N SER A 176 -11.83 13.06 7.84
CA SER A 176 -11.04 13.26 9.06
C SER A 176 -10.16 12.04 9.33
N GLU A 177 -9.14 12.20 10.19
CA GLU A 177 -8.26 11.10 10.60
C GLU A 177 -9.04 9.93 11.22
N ALA A 178 -9.98 10.20 12.13
CA ALA A 178 -10.76 9.17 12.80
C ALA A 178 -11.65 8.41 11.81
N GLN A 179 -12.35 9.16 10.94
CA GLN A 179 -13.23 8.58 9.92
C GLN A 179 -12.45 7.68 8.95
N LEU A 180 -11.27 8.12 8.46
CA LEU A 180 -10.47 7.35 7.51
C LEU A 180 -9.96 6.04 8.15
N LYS A 181 -9.51 6.09 9.42
CA LYS A 181 -9.12 4.90 10.17
C LYS A 181 -10.28 3.92 10.34
N ASP A 182 -11.47 4.41 10.68
CA ASP A 182 -12.66 3.58 10.82
C ASP A 182 -13.08 2.97 9.46
N LEU A 183 -13.01 3.74 8.37
CA LEU A 183 -13.28 3.22 7.03
C LEU A 183 -12.34 2.06 6.69
N ILE A 184 -11.04 2.26 6.81
CA ILE A 184 -10.02 1.24 6.48
C ILE A 184 -10.14 0.01 7.39
N PHE A 185 -10.34 0.21 8.69
CA PHE A 185 -10.56 -0.88 9.64
C PHE A 185 -11.75 -1.74 9.23
N ASN A 186 -12.89 -1.12 8.90
CA ASN A 186 -14.09 -1.85 8.49
C ASN A 186 -13.91 -2.55 7.13
N LEU A 187 -13.24 -1.94 6.15
CA LEU A 187 -12.93 -2.59 4.88
C LEU A 187 -12.11 -3.87 5.07
N LYS A 188 -11.09 -3.83 5.94
CA LYS A 188 -10.28 -5.00 6.29
C LYS A 188 -11.10 -6.06 7.05
N ALA A 189 -11.93 -5.63 8.00
CA ALA A 189 -12.74 -6.53 8.82
C ALA A 189 -13.84 -7.25 8.02
N PHE A 190 -14.37 -6.63 6.96
CA PHE A 190 -15.40 -7.21 6.09
C PHE A 190 -14.83 -8.10 4.99
N SER A 191 -13.54 -8.00 4.71
CA SER A 191 -12.90 -8.82 3.71
C SER A 191 -12.60 -10.22 4.23
N SER A 192 -12.89 -11.24 3.41
CA SER A 192 -12.58 -12.63 3.69
C SER A 192 -11.13 -13.02 3.34
N ASN A 193 -10.37 -12.11 2.72
CA ASN A 193 -8.96 -12.28 2.36
C ASN A 193 -8.14 -11.08 2.85
N ASN A 194 -6.82 -11.19 2.91
CA ASN A 194 -5.94 -10.07 3.23
C ASN A 194 -6.01 -9.00 2.15
N ILE A 195 -7.06 -8.17 2.20
CA ILE A 195 -7.35 -7.20 1.16
C ILE A 195 -6.27 -6.12 1.08
N PHE A 196 -5.86 -5.78 -0.14
CA PHE A 196 -5.03 -4.60 -0.37
C PHE A 196 -5.89 -3.34 -0.18
N ILE A 197 -5.43 -2.42 0.64
CA ILE A 197 -6.01 -1.09 0.77
C ILE A 197 -4.98 -0.11 0.26
N GLY A 198 -5.21 0.40 -0.94
CA GLY A 198 -4.25 1.20 -1.69
C GLY A 198 -4.66 2.65 -1.85
N ILE A 199 -3.66 3.48 -2.10
CA ILE A 199 -3.81 4.89 -2.46
C ILE A 199 -2.64 5.28 -3.35
N GLN A 200 -2.87 6.21 -4.29
CA GLN A 200 -1.77 6.84 -5.03
C GLN A 200 -1.19 7.95 -4.16
N GLU A 201 0.12 7.84 -3.84
CA GLU A 201 0.82 8.81 -3.02
C GLU A 201 2.28 8.93 -3.48
N ASN A 202 2.66 10.12 -3.93
CA ASN A 202 4.01 10.44 -4.40
C ASN A 202 4.60 11.66 -3.68
N GLY A 203 3.92 12.18 -2.66
CA GLY A 203 4.23 13.46 -2.03
C GLY A 203 3.68 14.65 -2.83
N GLY A 204 4.19 15.83 -2.55
CA GLY A 204 3.77 17.07 -3.18
C GLY A 204 2.47 17.64 -2.63
N SER A 205 2.06 18.76 -3.24
CA SER A 205 0.82 19.47 -2.89
C SER A 205 -0.45 18.76 -3.35
N ASP A 206 -0.31 17.82 -4.28
CA ASP A 206 -1.40 17.06 -4.89
C ASP A 206 -1.69 15.75 -4.14
N SER A 207 -0.91 15.45 -3.09
CA SER A 207 -1.17 14.33 -2.18
C SER A 207 -2.64 14.30 -1.74
N PRO A 208 -3.34 13.16 -1.79
CA PRO A 208 -4.71 13.01 -1.33
C PRO A 208 -4.92 13.47 0.12
N PHE A 209 -3.91 13.33 0.97
CA PHE A 209 -3.95 13.76 2.36
C PHE A 209 -3.90 15.29 2.52
N VAL A 210 -3.18 15.97 1.63
CA VAL A 210 -3.10 17.43 1.58
C VAL A 210 -4.36 18.01 0.95
N THR A 211 -4.79 17.48 -0.17
CA THR A 211 -5.97 17.96 -0.91
C THR A 211 -7.29 17.76 -0.17
N SER A 212 -7.41 16.67 0.60
CA SER A 212 -8.55 16.43 1.51
C SER A 212 -8.51 17.31 2.78
N GLY A 213 -7.35 17.89 3.11
CA GLY A 213 -7.16 18.69 4.32
C GLY A 213 -6.95 17.88 5.60
N ILE A 214 -6.68 16.59 5.50
CA ILE A 214 -6.34 15.74 6.67
C ILE A 214 -5.01 16.14 7.27
N THR A 215 -4.04 16.55 6.45
CA THR A 215 -2.76 17.07 6.89
C THR A 215 -2.41 18.37 6.16
N GLU A 216 -1.66 19.24 6.85
CA GLU A 216 -1.00 20.41 6.24
C GLU A 216 0.48 20.10 5.93
N ALA A 217 1.00 18.97 6.42
CA ALA A 217 2.37 18.54 6.18
C ALA A 217 2.50 17.99 4.76
N VAL A 218 3.37 18.60 3.97
CA VAL A 218 3.68 18.19 2.61
C VAL A 218 4.99 17.41 2.63
N ILE A 219 4.98 16.19 2.11
CA ILE A 219 6.19 15.44 1.78
C ILE A 219 6.71 16.04 0.48
N SER A 220 8.03 16.25 0.34
CA SER A 220 8.58 16.81 -0.89
C SER A 220 8.18 15.98 -2.12
N GLU A 221 7.82 16.67 -3.19
CA GLU A 221 7.47 16.01 -4.45
C GLU A 221 8.72 15.42 -5.15
N PRO A 222 8.56 14.37 -5.96
CA PRO A 222 9.69 13.69 -6.60
C PRO A 222 10.60 14.62 -7.41
N LYS A 223 10.04 15.59 -8.12
CA LYS A 223 10.80 16.58 -8.87
C LYS A 223 11.72 17.42 -7.98
N GLU A 224 11.23 17.91 -6.84
CA GLU A 224 12.05 18.67 -5.89
C GLU A 224 13.20 17.82 -5.33
N ILE A 225 12.92 16.55 -5.04
CA ILE A 225 13.93 15.58 -4.57
C ILE A 225 14.98 15.35 -5.66
N GLY A 226 14.54 15.13 -6.90
CA GLY A 226 15.43 14.91 -8.05
C GLY A 226 16.36 16.09 -8.32
N GLU A 227 15.88 17.34 -8.15
CA GLU A 227 16.70 18.55 -8.30
C GLU A 227 17.87 18.61 -7.29
N THR A 228 17.80 17.88 -6.18
CA THR A 228 18.89 17.79 -5.20
C THR A 228 20.01 16.86 -5.63
N ASN A 229 19.74 15.94 -6.55
CA ASN A 229 20.60 14.84 -6.99
C ASN A 229 21.15 13.99 -5.79
N ASP A 230 20.32 13.85 -4.73
CA ASP A 230 20.64 13.08 -3.52
C ASP A 230 19.64 11.93 -3.35
N ASN A 231 20.09 10.73 -3.66
CA ASN A 231 19.30 9.50 -3.53
C ASN A 231 18.78 9.26 -2.10
N SER A 232 19.42 9.80 -1.06
CA SER A 232 18.95 9.67 0.32
C SER A 232 17.66 10.43 0.57
N GLY A 233 17.41 11.49 -0.20
CA GLY A 233 16.15 12.24 -0.18
C GLY A 233 14.97 11.37 -0.63
N ALA A 234 15.15 10.58 -1.69
CA ALA A 234 14.13 9.66 -2.19
C ALA A 234 13.82 8.54 -1.18
N TYR A 235 14.83 7.96 -0.54
CA TYR A 235 14.63 6.99 0.55
C TYR A 235 13.86 7.60 1.72
N THR A 236 14.26 8.81 2.15
CA THR A 236 13.58 9.52 3.26
C THR A 236 12.12 9.85 2.92
N SER A 237 11.84 10.21 1.66
CA SER A 237 10.47 10.42 1.17
C SER A 237 9.65 9.12 1.24
N GLY A 238 10.22 7.98 0.80
CA GLY A 238 9.58 6.67 0.90
C GLY A 238 9.25 6.29 2.35
N ILE A 239 10.18 6.52 3.29
CA ILE A 239 9.92 6.33 4.73
C ILE A 239 8.79 7.24 5.22
N ALA A 240 8.76 8.51 4.78
CA ALA A 240 7.74 9.45 5.20
C ALA A 240 6.34 9.07 4.66
N ILE A 241 6.26 8.67 3.38
CA ILE A 241 5.03 8.13 2.75
C ILE A 241 4.56 6.89 3.50
N GLY A 242 5.44 5.92 3.74
CA GLY A 242 5.08 4.71 4.45
C GLY A 242 4.62 4.96 5.88
N THR A 243 5.28 5.86 6.60
CA THR A 243 4.85 6.28 7.94
C THR A 243 3.46 6.92 7.92
N LEU A 244 3.20 7.80 6.94
CA LEU A 244 1.89 8.42 6.75
C LEU A 244 0.81 7.37 6.49
N LEU A 245 1.03 6.46 5.54
CA LEU A 245 0.06 5.44 5.14
C LEU A 245 -0.24 4.45 6.27
N ASN A 246 0.79 3.98 6.97
CA ASN A 246 0.64 3.08 8.12
C ASN A 246 -0.17 3.70 9.26
N ARG A 247 -0.05 5.01 9.49
CA ARG A 247 -0.84 5.73 10.49
C ARG A 247 -2.34 5.57 10.32
N TYR A 248 -2.81 5.45 9.07
CA TYR A 248 -4.22 5.29 8.73
C TYR A 248 -4.62 3.83 8.47
N GLY A 249 -3.64 2.95 8.31
CA GLY A 249 -3.88 1.53 8.09
C GLY A 249 -3.90 1.11 6.60
N PHE A 250 -3.43 1.93 5.69
CA PHE A 250 -3.13 1.48 4.33
C PHE A 250 -2.05 0.40 4.36
N ASN A 251 -2.01 -0.46 3.36
CA ASN A 251 -0.97 -1.47 3.20
C ASN A 251 -0.37 -1.49 1.79
N THR A 252 -0.89 -0.68 0.87
CA THR A 252 -0.42 -0.64 -0.53
C THR A 252 -0.28 0.81 -0.96
N VAL A 253 0.87 1.16 -1.54
CA VAL A 253 1.11 2.46 -2.17
C VAL A 253 1.17 2.30 -3.68
N PHE A 254 0.47 3.19 -4.41
CA PHE A 254 0.62 3.37 -5.85
C PHE A 254 1.61 4.49 -6.07
N GLY A 255 2.85 4.11 -6.28
CA GLY A 255 4.08 4.88 -6.33
C GLY A 255 5.28 3.99 -6.04
N PRO A 256 6.51 4.50 -6.24
CA PRO A 256 6.82 5.76 -6.92
C PRO A 256 6.55 5.69 -8.43
N ILE A 257 6.46 6.88 -9.07
CA ILE A 257 6.43 6.98 -10.53
C ILE A 257 7.86 6.87 -11.05
N ALA A 258 8.10 5.87 -11.92
CA ALA A 258 9.42 5.54 -12.47
C ALA A 258 9.71 6.20 -13.84
N ASP A 259 8.87 7.15 -14.22
CA ASP A 259 8.96 7.81 -15.52
C ASP A 259 10.18 8.72 -15.61
N ILE A 260 10.82 8.74 -16.78
CA ILE A 260 11.85 9.70 -17.14
C ILE A 260 11.15 10.92 -17.76
N ALA A 261 11.32 12.11 -17.19
CA ALA A 261 10.74 13.35 -17.70
C ALA A 261 11.45 13.83 -18.97
N TYR A 262 11.16 13.23 -20.13
CA TYR A 262 11.73 13.65 -21.43
C TYR A 262 11.27 15.05 -21.87
N SER A 263 10.24 15.59 -21.22
CA SER A 263 9.71 16.93 -21.46
C SER A 263 9.35 17.59 -20.14
N GLU A 264 9.73 18.85 -19.94
CA GLU A 264 9.34 19.67 -18.78
C GLU A 264 7.81 19.81 -18.64
N ASN A 265 7.07 19.68 -19.73
CA ASN A 265 5.61 19.72 -19.77
C ASN A 265 5.00 18.31 -19.94
N GLY A 266 5.76 17.27 -19.62
CA GLY A 266 5.27 15.88 -19.66
C GLY A 266 4.13 15.67 -18.69
N TYR A 267 3.28 14.69 -18.98
CA TYR A 267 2.12 14.35 -18.16
C TYR A 267 2.54 14.00 -16.71
N THR A 268 3.64 13.27 -16.55
CA THR A 268 4.19 12.84 -15.26
C THR A 268 5.42 13.64 -14.83
N SER A 269 5.73 14.79 -15.47
CA SER A 269 6.97 15.52 -15.22
C SER A 269 7.07 16.13 -13.81
N GLY A 270 5.94 16.38 -13.12
CA GLY A 270 5.90 16.83 -11.73
C GLY A 270 6.19 15.70 -10.74
N ASP A 271 5.78 14.49 -11.10
CA ASP A 271 5.90 13.29 -10.27
C ASP A 271 7.14 12.45 -10.62
N SER A 272 7.96 12.88 -11.59
CA SER A 272 9.21 12.25 -11.97
C SER A 272 10.39 12.84 -11.19
N PHE A 273 11.35 12.00 -10.82
CA PHE A 273 12.59 12.43 -10.18
C PHE A 273 13.55 13.16 -11.12
N GLY A 274 13.31 13.20 -12.44
CA GLY A 274 14.14 13.94 -13.37
C GLY A 274 14.12 13.42 -14.80
N SER A 275 15.07 13.93 -15.59
CA SER A 275 15.20 13.61 -17.02
C SER A 275 16.41 12.75 -17.38
N ASP A 276 17.33 12.53 -16.44
CA ASP A 276 18.45 11.63 -16.63
C ASP A 276 18.08 10.20 -16.17
N PRO A 277 18.18 9.18 -17.04
CA PRO A 277 17.79 7.82 -16.70
C PRO A 277 18.51 7.22 -15.49
N GLU A 278 19.80 7.52 -15.30
CA GLU A 278 20.58 6.96 -14.19
C GLU A 278 20.24 7.65 -12.86
N GLU A 279 19.95 8.96 -12.89
CA GLU A 279 19.47 9.68 -11.71
C GLU A 279 18.07 9.16 -11.29
N VAL A 280 17.13 9.07 -12.24
CA VAL A 280 15.78 8.52 -11.99
C VAL A 280 15.87 7.09 -11.45
N ARG A 281 16.74 6.24 -12.03
CA ARG A 281 16.99 4.87 -11.59
C ARG A 281 17.41 4.82 -10.11
N GLY A 282 18.38 5.66 -9.73
CA GLY A 282 18.87 5.75 -8.34
C GLY A 282 17.77 6.20 -7.37
N MET A 283 17.01 7.22 -7.74
CA MET A 283 15.92 7.78 -6.92
C MET A 283 14.76 6.78 -6.75
N VAL A 284 14.26 6.18 -7.84
CA VAL A 284 13.18 5.19 -7.81
C VAL A 284 13.54 4.01 -6.91
N ARG A 285 14.76 3.44 -7.08
CA ARG A 285 15.23 2.35 -6.22
C ARG A 285 15.20 2.73 -4.74
N ASN A 286 15.66 3.93 -4.39
CA ASN A 286 15.71 4.38 -3.00
C ASN A 286 14.31 4.68 -2.44
N ALA A 287 13.39 5.26 -3.21
CA ALA A 287 12.01 5.46 -2.82
C ALA A 287 11.31 4.13 -2.53
N VAL A 288 11.42 3.15 -3.45
CA VAL A 288 10.91 1.78 -3.27
C VAL A 288 11.43 1.15 -1.98
N HIS A 289 12.75 1.23 -1.71
CA HIS A 289 13.31 0.68 -0.48
C HIS A 289 12.73 1.37 0.77
N GLY A 290 12.58 2.71 0.75
CA GLY A 290 12.00 3.44 1.88
C GLY A 290 10.56 3.01 2.18
N GLU A 291 9.73 2.79 1.16
CA GLU A 291 8.35 2.34 1.30
C GLU A 291 8.26 0.87 1.77
N LEU A 292 9.10 -0.02 1.22
CA LEU A 292 9.19 -1.42 1.63
C LEU A 292 9.65 -1.59 3.08
N ASP A 293 10.61 -0.77 3.54
CA ASP A 293 11.10 -0.78 4.93
C ASP A 293 10.01 -0.37 5.94
N GLN A 294 8.97 0.30 5.47
CA GLN A 294 7.75 0.58 6.26
C GLN A 294 6.70 -0.55 6.17
N GLY A 295 7.00 -1.63 5.46
CA GLY A 295 6.11 -2.80 5.31
C GLY A 295 4.94 -2.59 4.36
N LEU A 296 5.00 -1.59 3.49
CA LEU A 296 4.01 -1.40 2.42
C LEU A 296 4.23 -2.38 1.28
N HIS A 297 3.16 -2.71 0.59
CA HIS A 297 3.20 -3.28 -0.75
C HIS A 297 3.36 -2.13 -1.75
N VAL A 298 4.43 -2.18 -2.56
CA VAL A 298 4.82 -1.08 -3.45
C VAL A 298 4.45 -1.37 -4.89
N CYS A 299 3.71 -0.42 -5.51
CA CYS A 299 3.30 -0.49 -6.91
C CYS A 299 4.03 0.57 -7.74
N VAL A 300 5.11 0.17 -8.41
CA VAL A 300 5.89 1.08 -9.27
C VAL A 300 5.13 1.42 -10.54
N GLN A 301 5.03 2.70 -10.88
CA GLN A 301 4.28 3.28 -12.00
C GLN A 301 5.20 4.03 -12.96
N TYR A 302 4.93 4.09 -14.28
CA TYR A 302 3.98 3.37 -15.14
C TYR A 302 4.78 2.64 -16.24
N PHE A 303 4.87 1.33 -16.25
CA PHE A 303 5.66 0.61 -17.27
C PHE A 303 5.05 0.73 -18.68
N PRO A 304 5.82 0.93 -19.77
CA PRO A 304 7.22 1.35 -19.79
C PRO A 304 7.43 2.84 -19.47
N GLY A 305 6.41 3.72 -19.49
CA GLY A 305 6.50 5.10 -19.05
C GLY A 305 5.66 6.10 -19.85
N TYR A 306 5.20 7.17 -19.17
CA TYR A 306 4.50 8.31 -19.79
C TYR A 306 5.40 9.51 -20.07
N GLY A 307 6.71 9.39 -19.86
CA GLY A 307 7.63 10.54 -19.79
C GLY A 307 7.76 11.39 -21.05
N ASP A 308 7.44 10.86 -22.24
CA ASP A 308 7.45 11.58 -23.52
C ASP A 308 6.05 12.13 -23.91
N ILE A 309 5.02 11.92 -23.07
CA ILE A 309 3.64 12.30 -23.35
C ILE A 309 3.27 13.58 -22.62
N THR A 310 2.58 14.48 -23.29
CA THR A 310 2.07 15.75 -22.71
C THR A 310 0.56 15.73 -22.44
N SER A 311 -0.14 14.70 -22.91
CA SER A 311 -1.59 14.57 -22.77
C SER A 311 -1.97 13.51 -21.72
N SER A 312 -2.88 13.86 -20.80
CA SER A 312 -3.42 12.92 -19.83
C SER A 312 -4.26 11.82 -20.49
N PRO A 313 -4.14 10.55 -20.03
CA PRO A 313 -5.03 9.46 -20.43
C PRO A 313 -6.51 9.73 -20.15
N SER A 314 -6.81 10.61 -19.20
CA SER A 314 -8.17 11.05 -18.88
C SER A 314 -8.80 11.88 -20.01
N GLY A 315 -8.01 12.49 -20.88
CA GLY A 315 -8.47 13.27 -22.04
C GLY A 315 -8.54 12.44 -23.32
N THR A 316 -7.39 12.06 -23.83
CA THR A 316 -7.23 11.34 -25.08
C THR A 316 -6.28 10.16 -24.91
N ARG A 317 -6.35 9.18 -25.84
CA ARG A 317 -5.40 8.08 -25.82
C ARG A 317 -3.98 8.60 -26.11
N PRO A 318 -3.04 8.43 -25.16
CA PRO A 318 -1.65 8.83 -25.37
C PRO A 318 -0.97 7.91 -26.36
N VAL A 319 -0.09 8.47 -27.18
CA VAL A 319 0.64 7.75 -28.22
C VAL A 319 2.10 8.18 -28.21
N SER A 320 3.01 7.21 -28.15
CA SER A 320 4.45 7.40 -28.26
C SER A 320 5.00 6.83 -29.57
N SER A 321 6.08 7.42 -30.06
CA SER A 321 6.87 6.90 -31.18
C SER A 321 8.13 6.18 -30.74
N ARG A 322 8.36 6.01 -29.45
CA ARG A 322 9.54 5.35 -28.88
C ARG A 322 9.59 3.88 -29.29
N THR A 323 10.80 3.42 -29.58
CA THR A 323 11.06 2.03 -29.99
C THR A 323 11.35 1.14 -28.78
N ALA A 324 11.28 -0.17 -28.98
CA ALA A 324 11.67 -1.14 -27.94
C ALA A 324 13.12 -0.92 -27.48
N GLU A 325 14.05 -0.68 -28.42
CA GLU A 325 15.47 -0.44 -28.13
C GLU A 325 15.70 0.79 -27.24
N GLU A 326 14.91 1.87 -27.44
CA GLU A 326 14.99 3.07 -26.58
C GLU A 326 14.48 2.78 -25.18
N ILE A 327 13.40 2.00 -25.06
CA ILE A 327 12.82 1.56 -23.77
C ILE A 327 13.77 0.60 -23.04
N GLU A 328 14.30 -0.39 -23.74
CA GLU A 328 15.28 -1.34 -23.18
C GLU A 328 16.52 -0.64 -22.62
N LYS A 329 16.97 0.40 -23.32
CA LYS A 329 18.15 1.15 -22.89
C LYS A 329 17.91 2.01 -21.66
N ASN A 330 16.78 2.71 -21.60
CA ASN A 330 16.56 3.79 -20.64
C ASN A 330 15.67 3.36 -19.46
N GLU A 331 14.53 2.68 -19.72
CA GLU A 331 13.55 2.33 -18.70
C GLU A 331 13.82 0.97 -18.06
N TYR A 332 14.27 -0.05 -18.81
CA TYR A 332 14.54 -1.38 -18.26
C TYR A 332 15.46 -1.37 -17.04
N PRO A 333 16.58 -0.60 -17.02
CA PRO A 333 17.43 -0.56 -15.83
C PRO A 333 16.69 -0.05 -14.57
N ILE A 334 15.75 0.89 -14.73
CA ILE A 334 14.97 1.44 -13.62
C ILE A 334 14.05 0.35 -13.04
N TYR A 335 13.27 -0.30 -13.90
CA TYR A 335 12.35 -1.37 -13.47
C TYR A 335 13.09 -2.60 -12.94
N LYS A 336 14.24 -2.95 -13.55
CA LYS A 336 15.07 -4.06 -13.07
C LYS A 336 15.59 -3.82 -11.65
N ASP A 337 16.00 -2.59 -11.34
CA ASP A 337 16.42 -2.24 -9.98
C ASP A 337 15.24 -2.25 -8.99
N ALA A 338 14.06 -1.78 -9.41
CA ALA A 338 12.85 -1.85 -8.59
C ALA A 338 12.42 -3.29 -8.32
N ILE A 339 12.44 -4.16 -9.33
CA ILE A 339 12.15 -5.61 -9.23
C ILE A 339 13.13 -6.28 -8.27
N ASN A 340 14.43 -6.08 -8.47
CA ASN A 340 15.47 -6.63 -7.60
C ASN A 340 15.40 -6.07 -6.16
N GLY A 341 14.86 -4.87 -6.00
CA GLY A 341 14.59 -4.23 -4.72
C GLY A 341 13.36 -4.78 -4.00
N GLY A 342 12.55 -5.62 -4.66
CA GLY A 342 11.38 -6.27 -4.07
C GLY A 342 10.04 -5.60 -4.37
N ALA A 343 9.95 -4.76 -5.41
CA ALA A 343 8.67 -4.19 -5.85
C ALA A 343 7.69 -5.32 -6.21
N GLU A 344 6.58 -5.37 -5.50
CA GLU A 344 5.61 -6.46 -5.61
C GLU A 344 4.59 -6.24 -6.71
N PHE A 345 4.37 -4.98 -7.12
CA PHE A 345 3.47 -4.59 -8.19
C PHE A 345 4.18 -3.71 -9.20
N ILE A 346 3.87 -3.91 -10.47
CA ILE A 346 4.20 -2.97 -11.54
C ILE A 346 2.92 -2.63 -12.30
N MET A 347 2.62 -1.34 -12.40
CA MET A 347 1.49 -0.83 -13.16
C MET A 347 1.92 -0.55 -14.60
N VAL A 348 1.18 -1.11 -15.56
CA VAL A 348 1.43 -0.92 -17.00
C VAL A 348 0.56 0.20 -17.54
N SER A 349 1.18 1.15 -18.23
CA SER A 349 0.56 2.35 -18.78
C SER A 349 -0.51 2.08 -19.85
N GLN A 350 -1.30 3.13 -20.17
CA GLN A 350 -2.28 3.09 -21.28
C GLN A 350 -1.77 3.72 -22.57
N ILE A 351 -0.47 3.94 -22.67
CA ILE A 351 0.15 4.53 -23.85
C ILE A 351 0.18 3.50 -25.00
N ALA A 352 -0.10 3.93 -26.22
CA ALA A 352 0.12 3.12 -27.41
C ALA A 352 1.51 3.45 -28.00
N TYR A 353 2.41 2.50 -27.99
CA TYR A 353 3.72 2.64 -28.63
C TYR A 353 3.64 2.20 -30.09
N LYS A 354 3.55 3.16 -31.01
CA LYS A 354 3.35 2.85 -32.44
C LYS A 354 4.30 1.81 -33.03
N PRO A 355 5.61 1.82 -32.71
CA PRO A 355 6.52 0.80 -33.22
C PRO A 355 6.33 -0.61 -32.60
N ILE A 356 5.66 -0.72 -31.44
CA ILE A 356 5.53 -1.95 -30.67
C ILE A 356 4.11 -2.46 -30.71
N THR A 357 3.14 -1.64 -30.24
CA THR A 357 1.75 -2.03 -30.03
C THR A 357 0.80 -1.52 -31.12
N VAL A 358 1.31 -0.76 -32.10
CA VAL A 358 0.55 -0.04 -33.13
C VAL A 358 -0.41 0.97 -32.47
N ASP A 359 -1.66 0.59 -32.24
CA ASP A 359 -2.69 1.43 -31.64
C ASP A 359 -3.28 0.82 -30.34
N VAL A 360 -2.73 -0.29 -29.86
CA VAL A 360 -3.19 -0.95 -28.64
C VAL A 360 -2.51 -0.33 -27.41
N PRO A 361 -3.24 0.04 -26.35
CA PRO A 361 -2.63 0.47 -25.10
C PRO A 361 -1.70 -0.59 -24.52
N ALA A 362 -0.57 -0.18 -23.94
CA ALA A 362 0.45 -1.08 -23.38
C ALA A 362 -0.15 -2.12 -22.40
N CYS A 363 -1.04 -1.73 -21.49
CA CYS A 363 -1.69 -2.65 -20.55
C CYS A 363 -2.66 -3.65 -21.19
N LEU A 364 -2.97 -3.52 -22.49
CA LEU A 364 -3.81 -4.45 -23.25
C LEU A 364 -3.01 -5.22 -24.32
N SER A 365 -1.66 -5.06 -24.36
CA SER A 365 -0.75 -5.64 -25.37
C SER A 365 0.15 -6.69 -24.75
N SER A 366 0.11 -7.91 -25.30
CA SER A 366 1.00 -9.01 -24.90
C SER A 366 2.47 -8.68 -25.12
N GLU A 367 2.77 -7.89 -26.15
CA GLU A 367 4.14 -7.45 -26.48
C GLU A 367 4.74 -6.66 -25.31
N VAL A 368 3.94 -5.83 -24.61
CA VAL A 368 4.43 -5.06 -23.46
C VAL A 368 4.32 -5.83 -22.16
N VAL A 369 3.16 -6.42 -21.90
CA VAL A 369 2.90 -7.07 -20.59
C VAL A 369 3.64 -8.39 -20.48
N THR A 370 3.53 -9.25 -21.49
CA THR A 370 4.13 -10.60 -21.44
C THR A 370 5.56 -10.57 -21.94
N ASP A 371 5.83 -10.03 -23.15
CA ASP A 371 7.18 -10.17 -23.72
C ASP A 371 8.16 -9.25 -22.99
N MET A 372 7.88 -7.93 -22.92
CA MET A 372 8.82 -6.99 -22.31
C MET A 372 8.90 -7.08 -20.78
N LEU A 373 7.76 -7.11 -20.07
CA LEU A 373 7.78 -7.04 -18.60
C LEU A 373 7.92 -8.42 -17.97
N ARG A 374 7.12 -9.40 -18.38
CA ARG A 374 7.16 -10.74 -17.75
C ARG A 374 8.40 -11.51 -18.16
N ASN A 375 8.73 -11.54 -19.48
CA ASN A 375 9.80 -12.38 -20.02
C ASN A 375 11.17 -11.68 -20.02
N ASP A 376 11.30 -10.48 -20.62
CA ASP A 376 12.62 -9.83 -20.77
C ASP A 376 13.16 -9.32 -19.44
N LEU A 377 12.27 -8.78 -18.56
CA LEU A 377 12.63 -8.34 -17.21
C LEU A 377 12.50 -9.45 -16.16
N GLU A 378 12.07 -10.66 -16.55
CA GLU A 378 11.90 -11.83 -15.67
C GLU A 378 11.05 -11.53 -14.42
N TYR A 379 10.01 -10.69 -14.57
CA TYR A 379 9.19 -10.24 -13.45
C TYR A 379 8.11 -11.27 -13.07
N ASP A 380 8.21 -11.88 -11.90
CA ASP A 380 7.21 -12.84 -11.37
C ASP A 380 6.25 -12.23 -10.31
N GLY A 381 6.32 -10.92 -10.07
CA GLY A 381 5.36 -10.19 -9.24
C GLY A 381 4.04 -9.91 -9.96
N ILE A 382 3.19 -9.09 -9.36
CA ILE A 382 1.86 -8.75 -9.84
C ILE A 382 1.94 -7.64 -10.88
N ILE A 383 1.47 -7.91 -12.10
CA ILE A 383 1.32 -6.90 -13.16
C ILE A 383 -0.10 -6.34 -13.12
N MET A 384 -0.21 -5.02 -12.94
CA MET A 384 -1.50 -4.31 -12.89
C MET A 384 -1.72 -3.48 -14.16
N THR A 385 -2.98 -3.33 -14.56
CA THR A 385 -3.32 -2.27 -15.53
C THR A 385 -3.23 -0.90 -14.85
N ASP A 386 -3.00 0.13 -15.64
CA ASP A 386 -3.36 1.50 -15.24
C ASP A 386 -4.90 1.63 -15.13
N TYR A 387 -5.41 2.77 -14.60
CA TYR A 387 -6.82 3.02 -14.29
C TYR A 387 -7.74 2.85 -15.52
N MET A 388 -8.52 1.78 -15.56
CA MET A 388 -9.33 1.42 -16.75
C MET A 388 -10.61 2.27 -16.93
N ASN A 389 -10.89 3.21 -16.03
CA ASN A 389 -12.03 4.14 -16.14
C ASN A 389 -11.70 5.45 -16.90
N THR A 390 -10.51 5.55 -17.48
CA THR A 390 -10.07 6.72 -18.25
C THR A 390 -10.70 6.79 -19.62
N ASN A 391 -10.81 8.00 -20.19
CA ASN A 391 -11.34 8.21 -21.55
C ASN A 391 -10.50 7.51 -22.63
N SER A 392 -9.21 7.34 -22.41
CA SER A 392 -8.33 6.60 -23.34
C SER A 392 -8.78 5.16 -23.57
N LEU A 393 -9.42 4.54 -22.62
CA LEU A 393 -9.97 3.18 -22.73
C LEU A 393 -11.48 3.17 -22.98
N ILE A 394 -12.29 3.83 -22.15
CA ILE A 394 -13.76 3.68 -22.19
C ILE A 394 -14.41 4.21 -23.48
N GLN A 395 -13.74 5.11 -24.21
CA GLN A 395 -14.23 5.60 -25.50
C GLN A 395 -13.90 4.66 -26.67
N HIS A 396 -12.93 3.75 -26.51
CA HIS A 396 -12.44 2.89 -27.57
C HIS A 396 -12.75 1.41 -27.37
N TYR A 397 -12.91 0.98 -26.11
CA TYR A 397 -13.14 -0.41 -25.74
C TYR A 397 -14.39 -0.55 -24.88
N LYS A 398 -15.16 -1.62 -25.06
CA LYS A 398 -16.19 -1.98 -24.09
C LYS A 398 -15.50 -2.49 -22.81
N HIS A 399 -16.09 -2.22 -21.66
CA HIS A 399 -15.51 -2.59 -20.36
C HIS A 399 -15.17 -4.10 -20.25
N ALA A 400 -16.06 -4.97 -20.79
CA ALA A 400 -15.82 -6.41 -20.82
C ALA A 400 -14.64 -6.75 -21.74
N ASP A 401 -14.59 -6.17 -22.94
CA ASP A 401 -13.56 -6.48 -23.93
C ASP A 401 -12.18 -6.01 -23.42
N ALA A 402 -12.09 -4.80 -22.83
CA ALA A 402 -10.84 -4.29 -22.25
C ALA A 402 -10.34 -5.18 -21.09
N ALA A 403 -11.23 -5.63 -20.21
CA ALA A 403 -10.88 -6.51 -19.11
C ALA A 403 -10.33 -7.87 -19.61
N VAL A 404 -11.01 -8.46 -20.60
CA VAL A 404 -10.56 -9.72 -21.21
C VAL A 404 -9.20 -9.53 -21.91
N MET A 405 -9.02 -8.45 -22.69
CA MET A 405 -7.74 -8.16 -23.36
C MET A 405 -6.59 -7.99 -22.36
N ALA A 406 -6.81 -7.32 -21.23
CA ALA A 406 -5.78 -7.14 -20.21
C ALA A 406 -5.33 -8.47 -19.61
N ILE A 407 -6.27 -9.39 -19.31
CA ILE A 407 -5.93 -10.73 -18.82
C ILE A 407 -5.23 -11.57 -19.89
N GLU A 408 -5.68 -11.50 -21.15
CA GLU A 408 -5.03 -12.16 -22.29
C GLU A 408 -3.61 -11.61 -22.52
N ALA A 409 -3.41 -10.30 -22.31
CA ALA A 409 -2.10 -9.66 -22.42
C ALA A 409 -1.11 -10.10 -21.32
N GLY A 410 -1.59 -10.63 -20.20
CA GLY A 410 -0.75 -11.11 -19.10
C GLY A 410 -0.90 -10.32 -17.79
N CYS A 411 -1.77 -9.30 -17.71
CA CYS A 411 -2.03 -8.61 -16.46
C CYS A 411 -2.66 -9.54 -15.42
N ASP A 412 -2.26 -9.39 -14.16
CA ASP A 412 -2.77 -10.16 -13.02
C ASP A 412 -3.90 -9.41 -12.30
N MET A 413 -3.85 -8.07 -12.26
CA MET A 413 -4.89 -7.25 -11.63
C MET A 413 -5.35 -6.12 -12.53
N LEU A 414 -6.64 -5.80 -12.39
CA LEU A 414 -7.35 -4.78 -13.15
C LEU A 414 -7.72 -3.63 -12.22
N VAL A 415 -7.13 -2.45 -12.45
CA VAL A 415 -7.33 -1.27 -11.59
C VAL A 415 -8.49 -0.43 -12.09
N SER A 416 -9.42 -0.13 -11.19
CA SER A 416 -10.51 0.82 -11.39
C SER A 416 -11.24 0.62 -12.74
N PRO A 417 -11.84 -0.55 -13.02
CA PRO A 417 -12.55 -0.77 -14.28
C PRO A 417 -13.69 0.24 -14.44
N GLY A 418 -13.91 0.74 -15.66
CA GLY A 418 -14.95 1.73 -15.91
C GLY A 418 -16.38 1.27 -15.56
N ASN A 419 -16.60 -0.04 -15.52
CA ASN A 419 -17.79 -0.68 -14.98
C ASN A 419 -17.42 -2.07 -14.47
N PHE A 420 -17.33 -2.21 -13.14
CA PHE A 420 -16.93 -3.45 -12.48
C PHE A 420 -17.75 -4.67 -12.93
N GLN A 421 -19.08 -4.58 -12.88
CA GLN A 421 -19.95 -5.72 -13.19
C GLN A 421 -19.79 -6.20 -14.65
N LYS A 422 -19.60 -5.28 -15.60
CA LYS A 422 -19.37 -5.65 -17.00
C LYS A 422 -17.98 -6.27 -17.20
N ALA A 423 -16.95 -5.74 -16.56
CA ALA A 423 -15.61 -6.27 -16.62
C ALA A 423 -15.55 -7.68 -16.01
N TYR A 424 -16.09 -7.82 -14.81
CA TYR A 424 -16.20 -9.09 -14.07
C TYR A 424 -16.95 -10.17 -14.88
N ASN A 425 -18.15 -9.86 -15.37
CA ASN A 425 -18.92 -10.80 -16.19
C ASN A 425 -18.21 -11.14 -17.50
N GLY A 426 -17.50 -10.15 -18.11
CA GLY A 426 -16.74 -10.39 -19.33
C GLY A 426 -15.63 -11.42 -19.16
N ILE A 427 -14.92 -11.38 -18.03
CA ILE A 427 -13.88 -12.39 -17.71
C ILE A 427 -14.55 -13.75 -17.45
N LEU A 428 -15.63 -13.82 -16.67
CA LEU A 428 -16.35 -15.07 -16.43
C LEU A 428 -16.82 -15.71 -17.75
N ASP A 429 -17.42 -14.91 -18.65
CA ASP A 429 -17.88 -15.38 -19.95
C ASP A 429 -16.70 -15.87 -20.82
N ALA A 430 -15.55 -15.22 -20.75
CA ALA A 430 -14.35 -15.61 -21.46
C ALA A 430 -13.78 -16.95 -20.94
N VAL A 431 -13.80 -17.17 -19.64
CA VAL A 431 -13.37 -18.44 -19.04
C VAL A 431 -14.39 -19.55 -19.39
N ASN A 432 -15.67 -19.32 -19.20
CA ASN A 432 -16.71 -20.30 -19.49
C ASN A 432 -16.78 -20.71 -20.98
N SER A 433 -16.38 -19.80 -21.88
CA SER A 433 -16.30 -20.10 -23.32
C SER A 433 -14.96 -20.72 -23.73
N GLY A 434 -13.99 -20.86 -22.83
CA GLY A 434 -12.65 -21.37 -23.11
C GLY A 434 -11.72 -20.39 -23.84
N LYS A 435 -12.10 -19.09 -23.92
CA LYS A 435 -11.25 -18.03 -24.46
C LYS A 435 -10.04 -17.75 -23.55
N ILE A 436 -10.29 -17.72 -22.23
CA ILE A 436 -9.26 -17.71 -21.18
C ILE A 436 -9.34 -19.04 -20.43
N THR A 437 -8.23 -19.66 -20.10
CA THR A 437 -8.26 -20.88 -19.30
C THR A 437 -8.38 -20.54 -17.82
N GLU A 438 -8.95 -21.45 -17.02
CA GLU A 438 -9.03 -21.25 -15.55
C GLU A 438 -7.63 -21.25 -14.95
N GLU A 439 -6.69 -22.02 -15.51
CA GLU A 439 -5.28 -22.05 -15.10
C GLU A 439 -4.63 -20.66 -15.22
N ARG A 440 -4.98 -19.88 -16.27
CA ARG A 440 -4.49 -18.50 -16.41
C ARG A 440 -4.99 -17.60 -15.28
N ILE A 441 -6.22 -17.81 -14.82
CA ILE A 441 -6.77 -17.10 -13.66
C ILE A 441 -6.05 -17.54 -12.38
N ASP A 442 -5.83 -18.85 -12.22
CA ASP A 442 -5.12 -19.43 -11.07
C ASP A 442 -3.68 -18.93 -10.95
N GLU A 443 -2.98 -18.75 -12.06
CA GLU A 443 -1.65 -18.13 -12.09
C GLU A 443 -1.66 -16.72 -11.51
N SER A 444 -2.64 -15.88 -11.88
CA SER A 444 -2.78 -14.55 -11.33
C SER A 444 -3.12 -14.55 -9.84
N ILE A 445 -4.05 -15.41 -9.42
CA ILE A 445 -4.41 -15.56 -8.00
C ILE A 445 -3.21 -16.04 -7.19
N ARG A 446 -2.39 -16.96 -7.72
CA ARG A 446 -1.18 -17.42 -7.06
C ARG A 446 -0.21 -16.27 -6.81
N ARG A 447 0.10 -15.41 -7.79
CA ARG A 447 0.95 -14.23 -7.61
C ARG A 447 0.37 -13.27 -6.57
N ILE A 448 -0.94 -12.99 -6.66
CA ILE A 448 -1.63 -12.13 -5.70
C ILE A 448 -1.54 -12.71 -4.28
N TYR A 449 -1.72 -14.01 -4.11
CA TYR A 449 -1.70 -14.66 -2.81
C TYR A 449 -0.29 -14.84 -2.25
N ARG A 450 0.74 -15.02 -3.08
CA ARG A 450 2.14 -14.96 -2.64
C ARG A 450 2.44 -13.66 -1.92
N VAL A 451 1.99 -12.51 -2.47
CA VAL A 451 2.16 -11.21 -1.84
C VAL A 451 1.31 -11.07 -0.58
N LYS A 452 0.02 -11.44 -0.64
CA LYS A 452 -0.90 -11.34 0.51
C LYS A 452 -0.50 -12.19 1.71
N TYR A 453 0.10 -13.34 1.48
CA TYR A 453 0.36 -14.35 2.49
C TYR A 453 1.84 -14.65 2.71
N LYS A 454 2.77 -13.86 2.15
CA LYS A 454 4.22 -14.07 2.30
C LYS A 454 4.70 -14.25 3.75
N ASN A 455 4.00 -13.61 4.71
CA ASN A 455 4.30 -13.68 6.14
C ASN A 455 3.36 -14.62 6.92
N ALA A 456 2.49 -15.37 6.23
CA ALA A 456 1.49 -16.23 6.90
C ALA A 456 2.00 -17.65 7.15
N VAL A 457 3.12 -18.04 6.56
CA VAL A 457 3.73 -19.36 6.73
C VAL A 457 4.74 -19.31 7.87
N ASN A 458 4.55 -20.14 8.88
CA ASN A 458 5.55 -20.32 9.95
C ASN A 458 6.56 -21.37 9.48
N TYR A 459 7.68 -20.92 8.94
CA TYR A 459 8.71 -21.79 8.39
C TYR A 459 9.45 -22.61 9.47
N ASP A 460 9.44 -22.15 10.73
CA ASP A 460 10.06 -22.88 11.85
C ASP A 460 9.27 -24.17 12.19
N GLU A 461 7.97 -24.21 11.91
CA GLU A 461 7.14 -25.41 12.08
C GLU A 461 7.31 -26.42 10.95
N ILE A 462 7.82 -26.00 9.80
CA ILE A 462 8.04 -26.88 8.62
C ILE A 462 9.36 -27.65 8.77
N GLN A 463 10.28 -27.17 9.61
CA GLN A 463 11.59 -27.79 9.87
C GLN A 463 11.53 -28.92 10.91
N GLN A 464 10.39 -29.14 11.58
CA GLN A 464 10.15 -30.19 12.56
C GLN A 464 9.45 -31.40 11.93
#